data_a2cb250b40dbba7142f0b715bfd81209
#
_entry.id   a2cb250b40dbba7142f0b715bfd81209
#
_cell.length_a   1.000
_cell.length_b   1.000
_cell.length_c   1.000
_cell.angle_alpha   90.00
_cell.angle_beta   90.00
_cell.angle_gamma   90.00
#
_symmetry.space_group_name_H-M   'P 1'
#
loop_
_entity.id
_entity.type
_entity.pdbx_description
1 polymer ?
#
loop_
_entity_poly.entity_id
_entity_poly.type
_entity_poly.pdbx_seq_one_letter_code
_entity_poly.pdbx_strand_id
1 'polypeptide(L)'
;HAGATRQTYMIGNAVALACRGARQKLFDVMAKEWKVDANTIKAHNGEIWSEGTNYKMEMSEAIHICKKKYGVIPVAGENYTSHHTGLDPVDGSGRPWQAYVFGGQVAEVEVDTATGEVQLLGIWACHDVGKAINPKGVEGQIEGGVVQAVGQALMENYELNKGRTKSGSFAKYILPTSLDVPRVTSKIVEDPDPLSPLGAKGIGEPAMVPTSPAIINAIYDAIGVRIKSLPATPEKILKALKEKKQNG
;
A
#
# COMPACT_ATOMS: atom_id res chain seq x y z
N HIS A 1 5.86 12.61 6.93
CA HIS A 1 5.15 12.60 5.63
C HIS A 1 4.56 11.22 5.34
N ALA A 2 3.56 11.18 4.47
CA ALA A 2 2.85 9.97 4.08
C ALA A 2 3.39 9.41 2.75
N GLY A 3 4.62 9.00 2.70
CA GLY A 3 5.26 8.44 1.51
C GLY A 3 5.87 7.09 1.77
N ALA A 4 6.35 6.43 0.70
CA ALA A 4 6.99 5.11 0.73
C ALA A 4 6.10 4.01 1.34
N THR A 5 4.80 4.10 1.12
CA THR A 5 3.77 3.09 1.49
C THR A 5 3.79 2.68 2.97
N ARG A 6 4.29 3.55 3.86
CA ARG A 6 4.55 3.22 5.28
C ARG A 6 3.48 3.67 6.28
N GLN A 7 2.38 4.30 5.82
CA GLN A 7 1.37 4.89 6.69
C GLN A 7 0.78 3.86 7.67
N THR A 8 0.20 2.79 7.14
CA THR A 8 -0.40 1.73 7.96
C THR A 8 0.62 1.13 8.92
N TYR A 9 1.84 0.88 8.44
CA TYR A 9 2.89 0.27 9.24
C TYR A 9 3.33 1.17 10.41
N MET A 10 3.69 2.42 10.12
CA MET A 10 4.25 3.33 11.13
C MET A 10 3.19 3.88 12.07
N ILE A 11 2.12 4.46 11.52
CA ILE A 11 1.05 5.07 12.32
C ILE A 11 0.22 4.00 13.01
N GLY A 12 -0.06 2.88 12.34
CA GLY A 12 -0.79 1.77 12.94
C GLY A 12 -0.09 1.20 14.17
N ASN A 13 1.24 1.04 14.15
CA ASN A 13 2.01 0.63 15.32
C ASN A 13 1.97 1.69 16.44
N ALA A 14 2.13 2.97 16.11
CA ALA A 14 2.06 4.05 17.10
C ALA A 14 0.67 4.10 17.77
N VAL A 15 -0.41 3.96 17.00
CA VAL A 15 -1.79 3.89 17.53
C VAL A 15 -1.97 2.67 18.41
N ALA A 16 -1.50 1.50 17.99
CA ALA A 16 -1.60 0.28 18.79
C ALA A 16 -0.87 0.40 20.12
N LEU A 17 0.32 1.01 20.14
CA LEU A 17 1.07 1.30 21.36
C LEU A 17 0.33 2.28 22.26
N ALA A 18 -0.16 3.38 21.71
CA ALA A 18 -0.94 4.37 22.47
C ALA A 18 -2.21 3.78 23.09
N CYS A 19 -2.94 2.97 22.32
CA CYS A 19 -4.12 2.26 22.85
C CYS A 19 -3.78 1.30 23.99
N ARG A 20 -2.67 0.55 23.84
CA ARG A 20 -2.19 -0.34 24.93
C ARG A 20 -1.80 0.46 26.17
N GLY A 21 -1.10 1.58 26.02
CA GLY A 21 -0.73 2.46 27.11
C GLY A 21 -1.96 3.08 27.82
N ALA A 22 -2.95 3.54 27.07
CA ALA A 22 -4.20 4.06 27.63
C ALA A 22 -4.98 2.96 28.37
N ARG A 23 -5.08 1.78 27.79
CA ARG A 23 -5.71 0.61 28.41
C ARG A 23 -4.99 0.20 29.71
N GLN A 24 -3.66 0.18 29.71
CA GLN A 24 -2.91 -0.18 30.90
C GLN A 24 -3.18 0.80 32.05
N LYS A 25 -3.19 2.10 31.79
CA LYS A 25 -3.56 3.11 32.80
C LYS A 25 -4.95 2.90 33.38
N LEU A 26 -5.93 2.54 32.54
CA LEU A 26 -7.28 2.20 33.00
C LEU A 26 -7.24 0.94 33.90
N PHE A 27 -6.55 -0.11 33.46
CA PHE A 27 -6.47 -1.35 34.22
C PHE A 27 -5.75 -1.18 35.54
N ASP A 28 -4.67 -0.41 35.61
CA ASP A 28 -3.93 -0.14 36.84
C ASP A 28 -4.81 0.59 37.87
N VAL A 29 -5.67 1.50 37.46
CA VAL A 29 -6.60 2.18 38.34
C VAL A 29 -7.71 1.23 38.79
N MET A 30 -8.29 0.46 37.87
CA MET A 30 -9.37 -0.48 38.22
C MET A 30 -8.87 -1.63 39.08
N ALA A 31 -7.59 -2.04 38.94
CA ALA A 31 -6.95 -3.01 39.81
C ALA A 31 -6.90 -2.52 41.26
N LYS A 32 -6.60 -1.23 41.47
CA LYS A 32 -6.64 -0.57 42.79
C LYS A 32 -8.06 -0.48 43.32
N GLU A 33 -9.01 -0.09 42.48
CA GLU A 33 -10.44 0.04 42.85
C GLU A 33 -11.03 -1.29 43.32
N TRP A 34 -10.79 -2.34 42.55
CA TRP A 34 -11.32 -3.69 42.82
C TRP A 34 -10.44 -4.54 43.75
N LYS A 35 -9.22 -4.08 44.05
CA LYS A 35 -8.22 -4.80 44.84
C LYS A 35 -7.87 -6.17 44.26
N VAL A 36 -7.65 -6.18 42.93
CA VAL A 36 -7.29 -7.37 42.14
C VAL A 36 -5.98 -7.16 41.41
N ASP A 37 -5.41 -8.23 40.84
CA ASP A 37 -4.26 -8.10 39.92
C ASP A 37 -4.72 -7.48 38.59
N ALA A 38 -3.98 -6.49 38.09
CA ALA A 38 -4.26 -5.83 36.81
C ALA A 38 -4.28 -6.83 35.63
N ASN A 39 -3.52 -7.91 35.71
CA ASN A 39 -3.48 -8.97 34.67
C ASN A 39 -4.80 -9.74 34.55
N THR A 40 -5.64 -9.76 35.59
CA THR A 40 -6.96 -10.40 35.56
C THR A 40 -8.01 -9.54 34.90
N ILE A 41 -7.71 -8.23 34.68
CA ILE A 41 -8.66 -7.30 34.10
C ILE A 41 -8.68 -7.47 32.58
N LYS A 42 -9.89 -7.55 32.05
CA LYS A 42 -10.18 -7.65 30.61
C LYS A 42 -11.17 -6.57 30.22
N ALA A 43 -11.16 -6.22 28.96
CA ALA A 43 -12.12 -5.28 28.38
C ALA A 43 -12.48 -5.70 26.95
N HIS A 44 -13.77 -5.69 26.64
CA HIS A 44 -14.29 -5.99 25.31
C HIS A 44 -15.69 -5.38 25.15
N ASN A 45 -16.02 -4.93 23.96
CA ASN A 45 -17.33 -4.39 23.58
C ASN A 45 -17.92 -3.36 24.58
N GLY A 46 -17.08 -2.43 25.06
CA GLY A 46 -17.54 -1.38 25.98
C GLY A 46 -17.64 -1.80 27.45
N GLU A 47 -17.35 -3.02 27.78
CA GLU A 47 -17.35 -3.55 29.14
C GLU A 47 -15.94 -3.80 29.66
N ILE A 48 -15.76 -3.72 30.99
CA ILE A 48 -14.53 -4.09 31.71
C ILE A 48 -14.89 -5.01 32.87
N TRP A 49 -14.10 -6.06 33.08
CA TRP A 49 -14.31 -7.04 34.17
C TRP A 49 -13.00 -7.61 34.68
N SER A 50 -13.03 -8.27 35.84
CA SER A 50 -11.88 -9.03 36.35
C SER A 50 -12.20 -10.51 36.34
N GLU A 51 -11.35 -11.30 35.71
CA GLU A 51 -11.49 -12.76 35.64
C GLU A 51 -11.40 -13.39 37.03
N GLY A 52 -12.23 -14.37 37.30
CA GLY A 52 -12.29 -15.08 38.60
C GLY A 52 -13.00 -14.28 39.71
N THR A 53 -13.63 -13.17 39.38
CA THR A 53 -14.40 -12.33 40.32
C THR A 53 -15.77 -11.97 39.74
N ASN A 54 -16.62 -11.34 40.57
CA ASN A 54 -17.90 -10.79 40.11
C ASN A 54 -17.81 -9.30 39.67
N TYR A 55 -16.60 -8.73 39.61
CA TYR A 55 -16.41 -7.35 39.19
C TYR A 55 -16.61 -7.20 37.68
N LYS A 56 -17.61 -6.41 37.31
CA LYS A 56 -17.93 -6.06 35.93
C LYS A 56 -18.65 -4.72 35.90
N MET A 57 -18.32 -3.85 34.93
CA MET A 57 -19.03 -2.58 34.70
C MET A 57 -18.86 -2.12 33.26
N GLU A 58 -19.58 -1.08 32.87
CA GLU A 58 -19.38 -0.35 31.62
C GLU A 58 -18.03 0.38 31.62
N MET A 59 -17.35 0.40 30.49
CA MET A 59 -16.05 1.09 30.33
C MET A 59 -16.18 2.59 30.60
N SER A 60 -17.30 3.21 30.24
CA SER A 60 -17.61 4.62 30.50
C SER A 60 -17.61 4.94 32.00
N GLU A 61 -18.19 4.06 32.80
CA GLU A 61 -18.22 4.17 34.27
C GLU A 61 -16.81 3.99 34.86
N ALA A 62 -16.05 3.01 34.40
CA ALA A 62 -14.65 2.81 34.79
C ALA A 62 -13.80 4.05 34.51
N ILE A 63 -13.95 4.66 33.33
CA ILE A 63 -13.25 5.91 32.96
C ILE A 63 -13.68 7.06 33.89
N HIS A 64 -14.96 7.13 34.25
CA HIS A 64 -15.45 8.14 35.18
C HIS A 64 -14.84 7.98 36.57
N ILE A 65 -14.75 6.75 37.09
CA ILE A 65 -14.05 6.42 38.34
C ILE A 65 -12.59 6.87 38.27
N CYS A 66 -11.87 6.51 37.20
CA CYS A 66 -10.49 6.95 37.00
C CYS A 66 -10.35 8.47 37.13
N LYS A 67 -11.21 9.23 36.45
CA LYS A 67 -11.12 10.68 36.43
C LYS A 67 -11.55 11.31 37.76
N LYS A 68 -12.69 10.90 38.32
CA LYS A 68 -13.30 11.57 39.49
C LYS A 68 -12.70 11.13 40.81
N LYS A 69 -12.42 9.83 40.96
CA LYS A 69 -11.93 9.26 42.25
C LYS A 69 -10.40 9.28 42.31
N TYR A 70 -9.74 8.99 41.21
CA TYR A 70 -8.27 8.84 41.17
C TYR A 70 -7.54 10.01 40.50
N GLY A 71 -8.23 10.94 39.87
CA GLY A 71 -7.61 12.07 39.14
C GLY A 71 -6.83 11.63 37.90
N VAL A 72 -7.04 10.39 37.42
CA VAL A 72 -6.33 9.81 36.28
C VAL A 72 -7.18 9.87 35.02
N ILE A 73 -6.64 10.44 33.95
CA ILE A 73 -7.23 10.35 32.62
C ILE A 73 -6.48 9.24 31.88
N PRO A 74 -7.16 8.14 31.45
CA PRO A 74 -6.51 7.02 30.78
C PRO A 74 -6.23 7.35 29.31
N VAL A 75 -5.30 8.25 29.07
CA VAL A 75 -4.78 8.60 27.74
C VAL A 75 -3.29 8.31 27.67
N ALA A 76 -2.82 7.94 26.49
CA ALA A 76 -1.41 7.77 26.20
C ALA A 76 -1.10 8.33 24.80
N GLY A 77 0.12 8.80 24.64
CA GLY A 77 0.72 9.15 23.35
C GLY A 77 1.98 8.34 23.19
N GLU A 78 2.16 7.74 22.01
CA GLU A 78 3.30 6.88 21.73
C GLU A 78 3.88 7.18 20.37
N ASN A 79 5.18 6.93 20.26
CA ASN A 79 5.91 6.99 19.00
C ASN A 79 6.33 5.57 18.60
N TYR A 80 6.29 5.30 17.31
CA TYR A 80 6.86 4.08 16.75
C TYR A 80 8.05 4.43 15.86
N THR A 81 9.18 3.81 16.12
CA THR A 81 10.36 3.88 15.26
C THR A 81 10.64 2.50 14.70
N SER A 82 10.72 2.40 13.38
CA SER A 82 11.03 1.13 12.73
C SER A 82 12.47 0.71 12.99
N HIS A 83 12.68 -0.59 13.14
CA HIS A 83 14.00 -1.18 13.28
C HIS A 83 14.63 -1.36 11.90
N HIS A 84 15.47 -0.41 11.50
CA HIS A 84 16.20 -0.46 10.24
C HIS A 84 17.64 0.00 10.44
N THR A 85 18.54 -0.45 9.57
CA THR A 85 19.90 0.06 9.44
C THR A 85 20.01 0.89 8.18
N GLY A 86 20.90 1.87 8.15
CA GLY A 86 21.26 2.53 6.89
C GLY A 86 21.92 1.54 5.92
N LEU A 87 22.05 1.93 4.66
CA LEU A 87 22.91 1.26 3.72
C LEU A 87 24.36 1.66 3.99
N ASP A 88 25.27 0.69 3.95
CA ASP A 88 26.70 0.96 3.96
C ASP A 88 27.09 1.74 2.69
N PRO A 89 27.76 2.90 2.80
CA PRO A 89 28.08 3.73 1.64
C PRO A 89 29.14 3.11 0.72
N VAL A 90 29.87 2.08 1.16
CA VAL A 90 30.93 1.44 0.40
C VAL A 90 30.40 0.26 -0.43
N ASP A 91 29.67 -0.65 0.19
CA ASP A 91 29.23 -1.88 -0.45
C ASP A 91 27.71 -1.98 -0.65
N GLY A 92 26.95 -0.99 -0.12
CA GLY A 92 25.48 -0.96 -0.21
C GLY A 92 24.78 -1.99 0.69
N SER A 93 25.52 -2.70 1.55
CA SER A 93 24.91 -3.62 2.52
C SER A 93 24.10 -2.89 3.57
N GLY A 94 23.10 -3.56 4.14
CA GLY A 94 22.28 -3.00 5.17
C GLY A 94 20.83 -3.51 5.13
N ARG A 95 20.03 -3.04 6.06
CA ARG A 95 18.61 -3.37 6.18
C ARG A 95 17.77 -2.09 6.28
N PRO A 96 17.66 -1.33 5.17
CA PRO A 96 17.06 0.01 5.18
C PRO A 96 15.53 -0.05 5.27
N TRP A 97 14.92 -1.21 5.01
CA TRP A 97 13.48 -1.44 5.13
C TRP A 97 13.18 -2.55 6.13
N GLN A 98 12.08 -2.41 6.85
CA GLN A 98 11.68 -3.38 7.85
C GLN A 98 10.83 -4.50 7.24
N ALA A 99 9.96 -4.17 6.29
CA ALA A 99 9.10 -5.11 5.59
C ALA A 99 9.33 -5.06 4.08
N TYR A 100 9.15 -6.20 3.44
CA TYR A 100 9.15 -6.34 1.99
C TYR A 100 7.80 -6.85 1.55
N VAL A 101 7.32 -6.32 0.42
CA VAL A 101 6.11 -6.78 -0.25
C VAL A 101 6.48 -7.40 -1.59
N PHE A 102 5.79 -8.45 -1.96
CA PHE A 102 5.97 -9.14 -3.23
C PHE A 102 4.73 -8.98 -4.08
N GLY A 103 4.92 -8.86 -5.38
CA GLY A 103 3.82 -8.74 -6.32
C GLY A 103 4.21 -9.20 -7.72
N GLY A 104 3.23 -9.71 -8.44
CA GLY A 104 3.36 -10.10 -9.84
C GLY A 104 2.12 -9.71 -10.60
N GLN A 105 2.31 -9.33 -11.86
CA GLN A 105 1.19 -8.99 -12.74
C GLN A 105 1.37 -9.58 -14.12
N VAL A 106 0.25 -9.88 -14.77
CA VAL A 106 0.16 -10.32 -16.16
C VAL A 106 -0.75 -9.36 -16.89
N ALA A 107 -0.33 -8.92 -18.07
CA ALA A 107 -1.12 -8.09 -18.96
C ALA A 107 -1.45 -8.86 -20.25
N GLU A 108 -2.63 -8.63 -20.78
CA GLU A 108 -3.07 -9.09 -22.10
C GLU A 108 -3.31 -7.88 -22.97
N VAL A 109 -2.70 -7.87 -24.17
CA VAL A 109 -2.79 -6.75 -25.11
C VAL A 109 -3.10 -7.22 -26.51
N GLU A 110 -3.75 -6.35 -27.26
CA GLU A 110 -3.85 -6.42 -28.73
C GLU A 110 -3.06 -5.23 -29.30
N VAL A 111 -2.24 -5.49 -30.33
CA VAL A 111 -1.42 -4.45 -30.98
C VAL A 111 -1.77 -4.38 -32.45
N ASP A 112 -2.30 -3.24 -32.88
CA ASP A 112 -2.47 -2.95 -34.32
C ASP A 112 -1.10 -2.59 -34.92
N THR A 113 -0.56 -3.47 -35.74
CA THR A 113 0.76 -3.27 -36.36
C THR A 113 0.73 -2.26 -37.52
N ALA A 114 -0.43 -1.82 -37.99
CA ALA A 114 -0.56 -0.79 -39.01
C ALA A 114 -0.59 0.63 -38.41
N THR A 115 -1.21 0.79 -37.25
CA THR A 115 -1.31 2.08 -36.54
C THR A 115 -0.34 2.23 -35.38
N GLY A 116 0.12 1.11 -34.79
CA GLY A 116 0.91 1.08 -33.57
C GLY A 116 0.08 1.23 -32.29
N GLU A 117 -1.25 1.23 -32.41
CA GLU A 117 -2.15 1.31 -31.26
C GLU A 117 -2.09 0.05 -30.42
N VAL A 118 -2.13 0.22 -29.11
CA VAL A 118 -2.16 -0.87 -28.12
C VAL A 118 -3.47 -0.82 -27.36
N GLN A 119 -4.28 -1.85 -27.51
CA GLN A 119 -5.46 -2.06 -26.69
C GLN A 119 -5.11 -3.00 -25.53
N LEU A 120 -5.29 -2.53 -24.31
CA LEU A 120 -5.08 -3.32 -23.10
C LEU A 120 -6.39 -4.06 -22.76
N LEU A 121 -6.39 -5.39 -22.89
CA LEU A 121 -7.58 -6.23 -22.75
C LEU A 121 -7.82 -6.61 -21.29
N GLY A 122 -6.76 -6.85 -20.50
CA GLY A 122 -6.88 -7.22 -19.10
C GLY A 122 -5.58 -7.16 -18.34
N ILE A 123 -5.69 -7.02 -17.01
CA ILE A 123 -4.57 -7.15 -16.07
C ILE A 123 -4.98 -8.04 -14.91
N TRP A 124 -4.14 -9.03 -14.62
CA TRP A 124 -4.23 -9.88 -13.43
C TRP A 124 -3.10 -9.48 -12.49
N ALA A 125 -3.48 -8.96 -11.33
CA ALA A 125 -2.56 -8.43 -10.34
C ALA A 125 -2.61 -9.25 -9.05
N CYS A 126 -1.48 -9.77 -8.61
CA CYS A 126 -1.34 -10.56 -7.39
C CYS A 126 -0.34 -9.86 -6.47
N HIS A 127 -0.76 -9.51 -5.25
CA HIS A 127 0.06 -8.77 -4.30
C HIS A 127 -0.01 -9.33 -2.89
N ASP A 128 1.16 -9.46 -2.27
CA ASP A 128 1.29 -9.69 -0.84
C ASP A 128 1.02 -8.38 -0.08
N VAL A 129 0.09 -8.43 0.85
CA VAL A 129 -0.33 -7.29 1.68
C VAL A 129 -0.18 -7.59 3.19
N GLY A 130 0.54 -8.64 3.53
CA GLY A 130 0.54 -9.15 4.90
C GLY A 130 -0.86 -9.62 5.28
N LYS A 131 -1.46 -9.03 6.29
CA LYS A 131 -2.89 -9.22 6.61
C LYS A 131 -3.72 -8.11 6.00
N ALA A 132 -4.70 -8.44 5.19
CA ALA A 132 -5.65 -7.49 4.63
C ALA A 132 -6.62 -7.00 5.71
N ILE A 133 -6.38 -5.80 6.26
CA ILE A 133 -7.25 -5.19 7.28
C ILE A 133 -8.61 -4.82 6.67
N ASN A 134 -8.59 -4.31 5.44
CA ASN A 134 -9.77 -3.97 4.65
C ASN A 134 -9.60 -4.50 3.23
N PRO A 135 -10.07 -5.72 2.93
CA PRO A 135 -9.91 -6.34 1.61
C PRO A 135 -10.41 -5.47 0.45
N LYS A 136 -11.58 -4.85 0.57
CA LYS A 136 -12.10 -3.94 -0.47
C LYS A 136 -11.22 -2.71 -0.67
N GLY A 137 -10.65 -2.18 0.41
CA GLY A 137 -9.69 -1.07 0.32
C GLY A 137 -8.39 -1.50 -0.37
N VAL A 138 -7.93 -2.73 -0.13
CA VAL A 138 -6.76 -3.31 -0.81
C VAL A 138 -7.03 -3.49 -2.30
N GLU A 139 -8.17 -4.07 -2.68
CA GLU A 139 -8.58 -4.22 -4.08
C GLU A 139 -8.58 -2.86 -4.79
N GLY A 140 -9.21 -1.84 -4.19
CA GLY A 140 -9.22 -0.49 -4.75
C GLY A 140 -7.84 0.16 -4.87
N GLN A 141 -6.89 -0.14 -3.96
CA GLN A 141 -5.50 0.30 -4.10
C GLN A 141 -4.79 -0.41 -5.26
N ILE A 142 -5.02 -1.71 -5.44
CA ILE A 142 -4.46 -2.47 -6.56
C ILE A 142 -5.00 -1.92 -7.88
N GLU A 143 -6.31 -1.75 -8.01
CA GLU A 143 -6.94 -1.20 -9.21
C GLU A 143 -6.42 0.20 -9.53
N GLY A 144 -6.40 1.10 -8.54
CA GLY A 144 -5.91 2.46 -8.70
C GLY A 144 -4.43 2.53 -9.08
N GLY A 145 -3.57 1.69 -8.48
CA GLY A 145 -2.16 1.60 -8.83
C GLY A 145 -1.92 1.07 -10.25
N VAL A 146 -2.70 0.07 -10.66
CA VAL A 146 -2.69 -0.45 -12.04
C VAL A 146 -3.02 0.66 -13.04
N VAL A 147 -4.09 1.43 -12.81
CA VAL A 147 -4.50 2.51 -13.71
C VAL A 147 -3.43 3.59 -13.85
N GLN A 148 -2.79 3.99 -12.74
CA GLN A 148 -1.67 4.92 -12.79
C GLN A 148 -0.53 4.40 -13.69
N ALA A 149 -0.19 3.12 -13.57
CA ALA A 149 0.89 2.53 -14.35
C ALA A 149 0.50 2.26 -15.81
N VAL A 150 -0.78 2.06 -16.12
CA VAL A 150 -1.29 2.05 -17.51
C VAL A 150 -1.03 3.39 -18.17
N GLY A 151 -1.37 4.50 -17.50
CA GLY A 151 -1.06 5.84 -17.97
C GLY A 151 0.44 6.03 -18.23
N GLN A 152 1.28 5.66 -17.28
CA GLN A 152 2.72 5.72 -17.40
C GLN A 152 3.27 4.87 -18.57
N ALA A 153 2.68 3.68 -18.79
CA ALA A 153 3.14 2.75 -19.81
C ALA A 153 2.78 3.20 -21.22
N LEU A 154 1.61 3.79 -21.44
CA LEU A 154 1.03 3.98 -22.76
C LEU A 154 0.76 5.43 -23.16
N MET A 155 0.52 6.35 -22.20
CA MET A 155 -0.10 7.66 -22.48
C MET A 155 0.66 8.85 -21.93
N GLU A 156 1.11 8.80 -20.67
CA GLU A 156 1.63 9.95 -19.94
C GLU A 156 3.04 10.31 -20.41
N ASN A 157 3.16 11.44 -21.10
CA ASN A 157 4.44 11.95 -21.60
C ASN A 157 4.76 13.31 -21.00
N TYR A 158 5.65 13.35 -20.01
CA TYR A 158 6.10 14.60 -19.41
C TYR A 158 7.28 15.18 -20.20
N GLU A 159 6.99 16.18 -21.02
CA GLU A 159 7.98 16.80 -21.91
C GLU A 159 8.53 18.11 -21.34
N LEU A 160 9.86 18.23 -21.39
CA LEU A 160 10.60 19.44 -21.06
C LEU A 160 11.28 20.01 -22.31
N ASN A 161 11.26 21.35 -22.44
CA ASN A 161 12.08 22.06 -23.40
C ASN A 161 12.89 23.13 -22.68
N LYS A 162 14.20 22.97 -22.61
CA LYS A 162 15.13 23.87 -21.90
C LYS A 162 14.63 24.18 -20.46
N GLY A 163 14.19 23.14 -19.73
CA GLY A 163 13.68 23.25 -18.36
C GLY A 163 12.23 23.75 -18.23
N ARG A 164 11.55 24.07 -19.33
CA ARG A 164 10.14 24.48 -19.32
C ARG A 164 9.23 23.32 -19.70
N THR A 165 8.19 23.08 -18.90
CA THR A 165 7.19 22.04 -19.16
C THR A 165 6.38 22.37 -20.41
N LYS A 166 6.38 21.45 -21.40
CA LYS A 166 5.52 21.53 -22.59
C LYS A 166 4.13 20.94 -22.34
N SER A 167 4.07 19.89 -21.55
CA SER A 167 2.84 19.15 -21.19
C SER A 167 2.16 19.72 -19.93
N GLY A 168 2.11 21.05 -19.77
CA GLY A 168 1.61 21.72 -18.57
C GLY A 168 0.07 21.82 -18.45
N SER A 169 -0.70 21.04 -19.19
CA SER A 169 -2.16 20.98 -19.09
C SER A 169 -2.65 19.59 -19.43
N PHE A 170 -3.83 19.19 -18.93
CA PHE A 170 -4.44 17.88 -19.24
C PHE A 170 -4.81 17.69 -20.73
N ALA A 171 -4.82 18.75 -21.52
CA ALA A 171 -4.92 18.64 -22.99
C ALA A 171 -3.63 18.13 -23.66
N LYS A 172 -2.51 18.15 -22.94
CA LYS A 172 -1.18 17.72 -23.44
C LYS A 172 -0.56 16.59 -22.59
N TYR A 173 -0.88 16.53 -21.31
CA TYR A 173 -0.53 15.45 -20.42
C TYR A 173 -1.78 14.58 -20.25
N ILE A 174 -1.84 13.53 -21.05
CA ILE A 174 -3.04 12.69 -21.19
C ILE A 174 -3.04 11.64 -20.11
N LEU A 175 -4.07 11.65 -19.26
CA LEU A 175 -4.32 10.63 -18.24
C LEU A 175 -5.31 9.58 -18.79
N PRO A 176 -5.25 8.33 -18.33
CA PRO A 176 -6.26 7.35 -18.65
C PRO A 176 -7.65 7.79 -18.20
N THR A 177 -8.62 7.59 -19.06
CA THR A 177 -10.04 7.75 -18.75
C THR A 177 -10.65 6.38 -18.38
N SER A 178 -11.91 6.35 -17.96
CA SER A 178 -12.61 5.09 -17.69
C SER A 178 -12.76 4.17 -18.91
N LEU A 179 -12.60 4.70 -20.13
CA LEU A 179 -12.62 3.91 -21.36
C LEU A 179 -11.28 3.24 -21.68
N ASP A 180 -10.19 3.79 -21.14
CA ASP A 180 -8.83 3.28 -21.35
C ASP A 180 -8.45 2.21 -20.32
N VAL A 181 -9.26 2.05 -19.26
CA VAL A 181 -8.99 1.13 -18.17
C VAL A 181 -9.45 -0.28 -18.52
N PRO A 182 -8.54 -1.28 -18.53
CA PRO A 182 -8.91 -2.65 -18.78
C PRO A 182 -9.65 -3.26 -17.59
N ARG A 183 -10.15 -4.47 -17.76
CA ARG A 183 -10.58 -5.27 -16.61
C ARG A 183 -9.37 -5.61 -15.73
N VAL A 184 -9.39 -5.17 -14.48
CA VAL A 184 -8.39 -5.53 -13.48
C VAL A 184 -8.95 -6.67 -12.62
N THR A 185 -8.22 -7.77 -12.53
CA THR A 185 -8.52 -8.89 -11.64
C THR A 185 -7.47 -8.93 -10.55
N SER A 186 -7.85 -8.54 -9.34
CA SER A 186 -6.95 -8.51 -8.19
C SER A 186 -6.97 -9.84 -7.41
N LYS A 187 -5.80 -10.28 -6.94
CA LYS A 187 -5.61 -11.39 -6.02
C LYS A 187 -4.78 -10.92 -4.83
N ILE A 188 -5.36 -11.03 -3.65
CA ILE A 188 -4.68 -10.73 -2.39
C ILE A 188 -3.97 -11.98 -1.91
N VAL A 189 -2.68 -11.84 -1.57
CA VAL A 189 -1.88 -12.82 -0.83
C VAL A 189 -1.68 -12.28 0.57
N GLU A 190 -1.94 -13.10 1.57
CA GLU A 190 -1.70 -12.78 2.97
C GLU A 190 -0.47 -13.55 3.49
N ASP A 191 0.62 -12.81 3.72
CA ASP A 191 1.82 -13.27 4.42
C ASP A 191 2.10 -12.27 5.57
N PRO A 192 1.48 -12.45 6.75
CA PRO A 192 1.50 -11.47 7.83
C PRO A 192 2.90 -11.16 8.34
N ASP A 193 3.23 -9.87 8.41
CA ASP A 193 4.49 -9.39 9.01
C ASP A 193 4.34 -9.33 10.55
N PRO A 194 5.17 -10.05 11.32
CA PRO A 194 5.05 -10.09 12.78
C PRO A 194 5.34 -8.76 13.48
N LEU A 195 6.02 -7.83 12.80
CA LEU A 195 6.38 -6.52 13.36
C LEU A 195 5.40 -5.41 12.94
N SER A 196 4.43 -5.74 12.11
CA SER A 196 3.41 -4.82 11.63
C SER A 196 2.15 -4.85 12.51
N PRO A 197 1.40 -3.74 12.61
CA PRO A 197 0.12 -3.76 13.29
C PRO A 197 -0.83 -4.72 12.57
N LEU A 198 -1.39 -5.67 13.32
CA LEU A 198 -2.28 -6.72 12.80
C LEU A 198 -1.67 -7.57 11.66
N GLY A 199 -0.36 -7.52 11.46
CA GLY A 199 0.31 -8.24 10.38
C GLY A 199 0.23 -7.59 9.00
N ALA A 200 -0.28 -6.37 8.88
CA ALA A 200 -0.49 -5.70 7.58
C ALA A 200 0.81 -5.19 6.97
N LYS A 201 0.94 -5.28 5.65
CA LYS A 201 1.96 -4.59 4.84
C LYS A 201 1.30 -3.46 4.05
N GLY A 202 2.11 -2.51 3.56
CA GLY A 202 1.58 -1.43 2.72
C GLY A 202 1.31 -1.88 1.29
N ILE A 203 0.31 -1.29 0.63
CA ILE A 203 -0.07 -1.62 -0.76
C ILE A 203 -0.26 -0.37 -1.64
N GLY A 204 -0.01 0.84 -1.14
CA GLY A 204 -0.26 2.05 -1.90
C GLY A 204 0.56 2.16 -3.19
N GLU A 205 1.87 2.00 -3.11
CA GLU A 205 2.80 2.10 -4.25
C GLU A 205 3.10 0.75 -4.91
N PRO A 206 3.19 -0.39 -4.19
CA PRO A 206 3.56 -1.67 -4.79
C PRO A 206 2.68 -2.11 -5.95
N ALA A 207 1.41 -1.72 -5.94
CA ALA A 207 0.45 -2.11 -6.98
C ALA A 207 0.81 -1.60 -8.38
N MET A 208 1.47 -0.43 -8.49
CA MET A 208 1.83 0.12 -9.80
C MET A 208 3.17 -0.40 -10.33
N VAL A 209 4.06 -0.92 -9.46
CA VAL A 209 5.44 -1.27 -9.83
C VAL A 209 5.53 -2.32 -10.95
N PRO A 210 4.81 -3.46 -10.89
CA PRO A 210 4.92 -4.50 -11.93
C PRO A 210 4.03 -4.25 -13.16
N THR A 211 3.13 -3.27 -13.16
CA THR A 211 2.16 -3.07 -14.24
C THR A 211 2.82 -2.64 -15.56
N SER A 212 3.61 -1.57 -15.54
CA SER A 212 4.27 -1.08 -16.76
C SER A 212 5.19 -2.15 -17.37
N PRO A 213 6.04 -2.88 -16.62
CA PRO A 213 6.80 -4.01 -17.15
C PRO A 213 5.92 -5.13 -17.73
N ALA A 214 4.79 -5.45 -17.11
CA ALA A 214 3.87 -6.47 -17.62
C ALA A 214 3.30 -6.07 -18.98
N ILE A 215 2.85 -4.83 -19.13
CA ILE A 215 2.34 -4.29 -20.41
C ILE A 215 3.42 -4.33 -21.50
N ILE A 216 4.64 -3.87 -21.19
CA ILE A 216 5.75 -3.85 -22.17
C ILE A 216 6.18 -5.27 -22.55
N ASN A 217 6.13 -6.23 -21.64
CA ASN A 217 6.39 -7.63 -21.94
C ASN A 217 5.28 -8.23 -22.81
N ALA A 218 4.01 -7.91 -22.56
CA ALA A 218 2.90 -8.35 -23.42
C ALA A 218 3.00 -7.79 -24.83
N ILE A 219 3.38 -6.51 -24.98
CA ILE A 219 3.66 -5.92 -26.30
C ILE A 219 4.81 -6.68 -26.99
N TYR A 220 5.88 -6.99 -26.27
CA TYR A 220 6.99 -7.77 -26.84
C TYR A 220 6.54 -9.15 -27.30
N ASP A 221 5.73 -9.84 -26.52
CA ASP A 221 5.19 -11.16 -26.85
C ASP A 221 4.32 -11.10 -28.13
N ALA A 222 3.47 -10.07 -28.23
CA ALA A 222 2.57 -9.89 -29.38
C ALA A 222 3.30 -9.58 -30.70
N ILE A 223 4.35 -8.75 -30.68
CA ILE A 223 4.95 -8.23 -31.93
C ILE A 223 6.47 -8.46 -32.05
N GLY A 224 7.10 -9.04 -31.03
CA GLY A 224 8.52 -9.42 -31.04
C GLY A 224 9.48 -8.23 -31.11
N VAL A 225 9.08 -7.03 -30.66
CA VAL A 225 9.96 -5.86 -30.54
C VAL A 225 9.97 -5.32 -29.12
N ARG A 226 11.15 -4.96 -28.63
CA ARG A 226 11.34 -4.45 -27.26
C ARG A 226 11.27 -2.92 -27.23
N ILE A 227 10.25 -2.36 -26.56
CA ILE A 227 10.17 -0.94 -26.30
C ILE A 227 11.02 -0.61 -25.08
N LYS A 228 11.97 0.30 -25.20
CA LYS A 228 12.97 0.63 -24.18
C LYS A 228 12.71 1.95 -23.46
N SER A 229 11.71 2.72 -23.87
CA SER A 229 11.37 4.01 -23.27
C SER A 229 9.85 4.19 -23.18
N LEU A 230 9.37 4.60 -22.02
CA LEU A 230 7.97 4.88 -21.78
C LEU A 230 7.63 6.35 -22.12
N PRO A 231 6.37 6.65 -22.41
CA PRO A 231 5.29 5.72 -22.74
C PRO A 231 5.55 5.00 -24.08
N ALA A 232 4.97 3.80 -24.25
CA ALA A 232 5.02 3.03 -25.50
C ALA A 232 3.99 3.58 -26.49
N THR A 233 4.29 4.76 -27.05
CA THR A 233 3.36 5.42 -27.98
C THR A 233 3.29 4.69 -29.32
N PRO A 234 2.19 4.85 -30.10
CA PRO A 234 2.06 4.29 -31.45
C PRO A 234 3.27 4.57 -32.33
N GLU A 235 3.83 5.77 -32.29
CA GLU A 235 5.01 6.13 -33.10
C GLU A 235 6.24 5.32 -32.71
N LYS A 236 6.44 5.05 -31.41
CA LYS A 236 7.57 4.24 -30.94
C LYS A 236 7.42 2.78 -31.34
N ILE A 237 6.20 2.26 -31.33
CA ILE A 237 5.88 0.89 -31.75
C ILE A 237 6.11 0.75 -33.27
N LEU A 238 5.55 1.64 -34.07
CA LEU A 238 5.75 1.63 -35.52
C LEU A 238 7.23 1.78 -35.90
N LYS A 239 7.97 2.64 -35.21
CA LYS A 239 9.43 2.79 -35.41
C LYS A 239 10.14 1.48 -35.12
N ALA A 240 9.87 0.83 -34.00
CA ALA A 240 10.51 -0.42 -33.62
C ALA A 240 10.18 -1.57 -34.60
N LEU A 241 8.93 -1.65 -35.07
CA LEU A 241 8.51 -2.60 -36.11
C LEU A 241 9.24 -2.38 -37.44
N LYS A 242 9.43 -1.12 -37.84
CA LYS A 242 10.18 -0.76 -39.06
C LYS A 242 11.65 -1.15 -38.95
N GLU A 243 12.28 -0.85 -37.82
CA GLU A 243 13.67 -1.23 -37.54
C GLU A 243 13.85 -2.76 -37.53
N LYS A 244 12.90 -3.53 -36.98
CA LYS A 244 12.92 -5.01 -37.01
C LYS A 244 12.92 -5.53 -38.46
N LYS A 245 12.08 -4.96 -39.35
CA LYS A 245 11.97 -5.34 -40.76
C LYS A 245 13.25 -5.04 -41.57
N GLN A 246 14.04 -4.07 -41.14
CA GLN A 246 15.30 -3.68 -41.83
C GLN A 246 16.50 -4.51 -41.41
N ASN A 247 16.45 -5.11 -40.21
CA ASN A 247 17.58 -5.85 -39.61
C ASN A 247 17.37 -7.37 -39.56
N GLY A 248 16.26 -7.88 -40.03
CA GLY A 248 15.93 -9.29 -40.17
C GLY A 248 15.67 -9.67 -41.60
#